data_01266d682d095e2fbba21092e07e7580
#
_entry.id   01266d682d095e2fbba21092e07e7580
#
_cell.length_a   1.000
_cell.length_b   1.000
_cell.length_c   1.000
_cell.angle_alpha   90.00
_cell.angle_beta   90.00
_cell.angle_gamma   90.00
#
_symmetry.space_group_name_H-M   'P 1'
#
loop_
_entity.id
_entity.type
_entity.pdbx_description
1 polymer ?
#
loop_
_entity_poly.entity_id
_entity_poly.type
_entity_poly.pdbx_seq_one_letter_code
_entity_poly.pdbx_strand_id
1 'polypeptide(L)'
;MAGIVTRRGEIVRDPPLLQKLLNDPRAGWLWLLPRLWLGYQWVESGSGKLSNPGWTQTGEALRGFWANAAKIPETGRPLIAFDWYRAFIQMLLDAQAYTWFSKLVVAGELLIGVALILGAFTGVAALMGGFMNWNFMMAGSASVNPVFFVISVALISAWKVSGYIGADYVLLPWIGTPWRGEPVPPGQPVPDQKRGATASRASKSATAGK
;
A
#
# COMPACT_ATOMS: atom_id res chain seq x y z
N MET A 1 -10.59 -5.39 20.38
CA MET A 1 -10.91 -5.08 18.97
C MET A 1 -11.76 -3.82 18.96
N ALA A 2 -11.24 -2.74 18.44
CA ALA A 2 -11.94 -1.47 18.38
C ALA A 2 -12.98 -1.54 17.25
N GLY A 3 -14.25 -1.55 17.59
CA GLY A 3 -15.34 -1.29 16.67
C GLY A 3 -15.75 0.17 16.72
N ILE A 4 -16.30 0.71 15.64
CA ILE A 4 -16.84 2.06 15.62
C ILE A 4 -18.16 2.04 16.41
N VAL A 5 -18.25 2.89 17.44
CA VAL A 5 -19.51 3.05 18.19
C VAL A 5 -20.36 4.08 17.46
N THR A 6 -21.54 3.69 17.02
CA THR A 6 -22.52 4.59 16.39
C THR A 6 -23.12 5.55 17.40
N ARG A 7 -23.77 6.64 16.92
CA ARG A 7 -24.52 7.55 17.79
C ARG A 7 -25.64 6.85 18.59
N ARG A 8 -26.07 5.65 18.19
CA ARG A 8 -27.07 4.82 18.88
C ARG A 8 -26.46 3.85 19.90
N GLY A 9 -25.12 3.91 20.11
CA GLY A 9 -24.43 3.00 21.03
C GLY A 9 -24.18 1.59 20.47
N GLU A 10 -24.41 1.36 19.17
CA GLU A 10 -24.16 0.09 18.51
C GLU A 10 -22.69 -0.03 18.07
N ILE A 11 -22.10 -1.18 18.25
CA ILE A 11 -20.72 -1.44 17.79
C ILE A 11 -20.77 -2.04 16.39
N VAL A 12 -20.34 -1.27 15.39
CA VAL A 12 -20.13 -1.75 14.03
C VAL A 12 -18.78 -2.44 13.94
N ARG A 13 -18.79 -3.70 13.57
CA ARG A 13 -17.59 -4.52 13.37
C ARG A 13 -17.42 -4.86 11.90
N ASP A 14 -16.17 -4.93 11.46
CA ASP A 14 -15.87 -5.45 10.12
C ASP A 14 -16.37 -6.90 9.96
N PRO A 15 -16.77 -7.31 8.76
CA PRO A 15 -17.09 -8.71 8.48
C PRO A 15 -15.94 -9.65 8.91
N PRO A 16 -16.24 -10.86 9.39
CA PRO A 16 -15.23 -11.75 9.97
C PRO A 16 -14.08 -12.08 9.03
N LEU A 17 -14.35 -12.15 7.71
CA LEU A 17 -13.32 -12.39 6.70
C LEU A 17 -12.34 -11.20 6.61
N LEU A 18 -12.86 -9.97 6.55
CA LEU A 18 -12.02 -8.75 6.51
C LEU A 18 -11.21 -8.60 7.80
N GLN A 19 -11.81 -8.90 8.96
CA GLN A 19 -11.07 -8.89 10.22
C GLN A 19 -9.87 -9.85 10.19
N LYS A 20 -10.05 -11.06 9.66
CA LYS A 20 -8.95 -12.03 9.53
C LYS A 20 -7.89 -11.55 8.53
N LEU A 21 -8.30 -11.03 7.38
CA LEU A 21 -7.36 -10.60 6.33
C LEU A 21 -6.56 -9.35 6.73
N LEU A 22 -7.22 -8.38 7.38
CA LEU A 22 -6.64 -7.05 7.61
C LEU A 22 -6.08 -6.85 9.02
N ASN A 23 -6.43 -7.73 9.98
CA ASN A 23 -6.05 -7.53 11.38
C ASN A 23 -5.46 -8.79 12.06
N ASP A 24 -5.44 -9.97 11.41
CA ASP A 24 -4.81 -11.17 11.96
C ASP A 24 -3.35 -11.26 11.48
N PRO A 25 -2.36 -11.31 12.39
CA PRO A 25 -0.94 -11.47 12.02
C PRO A 25 -0.67 -12.70 11.15
N ARG A 26 -1.48 -13.75 11.26
CA ARG A 26 -1.36 -14.95 10.41
C ARG A 26 -1.61 -14.64 8.93
N ALA A 27 -2.40 -13.62 8.62
CA ALA A 27 -2.61 -13.15 7.25
C ALA A 27 -1.35 -12.49 6.65
N GLY A 28 -0.34 -12.18 7.45
CA GLY A 28 0.93 -11.65 6.98
C GLY A 28 1.59 -12.50 5.88
N TRP A 29 1.45 -13.84 5.94
CA TRP A 29 1.95 -14.74 4.90
C TRP A 29 1.26 -14.54 3.55
N LEU A 30 -0.04 -14.27 3.56
CA LEU A 30 -0.79 -13.98 2.35
C LEU A 30 -0.34 -12.65 1.73
N TRP A 31 -0.12 -11.63 2.57
CA TRP A 31 0.31 -10.30 2.14
C TRP A 31 1.78 -10.23 1.70
N LEU A 32 2.59 -11.19 2.11
CA LEU A 32 4.00 -11.25 1.75
C LEU A 32 4.20 -11.34 0.22
N LEU A 33 3.44 -12.21 -0.46
CA LEU A 33 3.58 -12.44 -1.89
C LEU A 33 3.30 -11.19 -2.74
N PRO A 34 2.12 -10.53 -2.64
CA PRO A 34 1.85 -9.32 -3.42
C PRO A 34 2.78 -8.17 -3.05
N ARG A 35 3.24 -8.08 -1.79
CA ARG A 35 4.20 -7.08 -1.34
C ARG A 35 5.57 -7.28 -1.99
N LEU A 36 6.13 -8.50 -1.94
CA LEU A 36 7.42 -8.81 -2.55
C LEU A 36 7.38 -8.63 -4.06
N TRP A 37 6.30 -9.09 -4.70
CA TRP A 37 6.13 -8.93 -6.13
C TRP A 37 6.07 -7.45 -6.53
N LEU A 38 5.25 -6.65 -5.86
CA LEU A 38 5.14 -5.21 -6.14
C LEU A 38 6.47 -4.50 -5.85
N GLY A 39 7.16 -4.85 -4.76
CA GLY A 39 8.47 -4.31 -4.42
C GLY A 39 9.52 -4.61 -5.49
N TYR A 40 9.55 -5.84 -5.99
CA TYR A 40 10.43 -6.24 -7.10
C TYR A 40 10.16 -5.40 -8.35
N GLN A 41 8.91 -5.24 -8.74
CA GLN A 41 8.53 -4.45 -9.92
C GLN A 41 8.96 -2.97 -9.81
N TRP A 42 8.87 -2.39 -8.61
CA TRP A 42 9.38 -1.03 -8.35
C TRP A 42 10.91 -0.95 -8.44
N VAL A 43 11.63 -1.92 -7.89
CA VAL A 43 13.11 -1.98 -8.01
C VAL A 43 13.52 -2.16 -9.45
N GLU A 44 12.87 -3.04 -10.21
CA GLU A 44 13.15 -3.27 -11.63
C GLU A 44 12.95 -1.98 -12.44
N SER A 45 11.81 -1.31 -12.24
CA SER A 45 11.49 -0.03 -12.91
C SER A 45 12.52 1.06 -12.58
N GLY A 46 12.84 1.25 -11.31
CA GLY A 46 13.80 2.24 -10.84
C GLY A 46 15.22 1.94 -11.31
N SER A 47 15.64 0.67 -11.28
CA SER A 47 16.99 0.25 -11.73
C SER A 47 17.17 0.47 -13.23
N GLY A 48 16.15 0.19 -14.04
CA GLY A 48 16.17 0.48 -15.48
C GLY A 48 16.34 1.97 -15.78
N LYS A 49 15.68 2.83 -14.97
CA LYS A 49 15.85 4.29 -15.10
C LYS A 49 17.18 4.81 -14.54
N LEU A 50 17.71 4.17 -13.49
CA LEU A 50 18.95 4.57 -12.86
C LEU A 50 20.13 4.48 -13.83
N SER A 51 20.15 3.48 -14.71
CA SER A 51 21.17 3.28 -15.73
C SER A 51 21.00 4.20 -16.96
N ASN A 52 19.91 4.96 -17.05
CA ASN A 52 19.63 5.81 -18.21
C ASN A 52 19.93 7.29 -17.90
N PRO A 53 20.94 7.90 -18.58
CA PRO A 53 21.29 9.32 -18.40
C PRO A 53 20.12 10.29 -18.64
N GLY A 54 19.17 9.92 -19.52
CA GLY A 54 17.98 10.72 -19.76
C GLY A 54 17.06 10.86 -18.53
N TRP A 55 17.17 9.93 -17.54
CA TRP A 55 16.49 10.02 -16.26
C TRP A 55 17.38 10.64 -15.18
N THR A 56 18.64 10.22 -15.11
CA THR A 56 19.52 10.53 -13.97
C THR A 56 20.34 11.80 -14.13
N GLN A 57 20.58 12.25 -15.35
CA GLN A 57 21.40 13.45 -15.63
C GLN A 57 20.55 14.61 -16.16
N THR A 58 19.94 14.45 -17.34
CA THR A 58 19.29 15.53 -18.05
C THR A 58 17.79 15.71 -17.74
N GLY A 59 17.07 14.61 -17.42
CA GLY A 59 15.62 14.58 -17.27
C GLY A 59 14.85 14.53 -18.60
N GLU A 60 15.54 14.46 -19.75
CA GLU A 60 14.89 14.48 -21.07
C GLU A 60 13.92 13.31 -21.30
N ALA A 61 14.15 12.18 -20.66
CA ALA A 61 13.20 11.05 -20.74
C ALA A 61 11.85 11.41 -20.08
N LEU A 62 11.89 12.08 -18.93
CA LEU A 62 10.65 12.56 -18.27
C LEU A 62 10.01 13.70 -19.04
N ARG A 63 10.82 14.63 -19.58
CA ARG A 63 10.34 15.69 -20.45
C ARG A 63 9.58 15.13 -21.64
N GLY A 64 10.15 14.16 -22.34
CA GLY A 64 9.51 13.49 -23.47
C GLY A 64 8.19 12.82 -23.08
N PHE A 65 8.17 12.14 -21.95
CA PHE A 65 6.94 11.53 -21.41
C PHE A 65 5.86 12.58 -21.13
N TRP A 66 6.18 13.66 -20.42
CA TRP A 66 5.23 14.73 -20.09
C TRP A 66 4.75 15.50 -21.34
N ALA A 67 5.65 15.82 -22.27
CA ALA A 67 5.31 16.52 -23.50
C ALA A 67 4.35 15.68 -24.38
N ASN A 68 4.59 14.36 -24.46
CA ASN A 68 3.69 13.47 -25.17
C ASN A 68 2.33 13.36 -24.47
N ALA A 69 2.32 13.27 -23.12
CA ALA A 69 1.10 13.17 -22.35
C ALA A 69 0.23 14.44 -22.47
N ALA A 70 0.85 15.62 -22.41
CA ALA A 70 0.15 16.90 -22.48
C ALA A 70 -0.33 17.30 -23.90
N LYS A 71 0.16 16.61 -24.93
CA LYS A 71 -0.20 16.89 -26.33
C LYS A 71 -1.69 16.69 -26.58
N ILE A 72 -2.31 17.67 -27.23
CA ILE A 72 -3.67 17.56 -27.75
C ILE A 72 -3.54 17.11 -29.23
N PRO A 73 -3.99 15.89 -29.58
CA PRO A 73 -3.90 15.43 -30.95
C PRO A 73 -4.93 16.15 -31.84
N GLU A 74 -4.65 16.31 -33.12
CA GLU A 74 -5.60 16.87 -34.09
C GLU A 74 -6.82 15.97 -34.28
N THR A 75 -6.65 14.65 -34.15
CA THR A 75 -7.71 13.67 -34.25
C THR A 75 -7.60 12.67 -33.08
N GLY A 76 -8.76 12.21 -32.58
CA GLY A 76 -8.82 11.28 -31.46
C GLY A 76 -8.91 11.95 -30.10
N ARG A 77 -8.65 11.17 -29.03
CA ARG A 77 -8.73 11.65 -27.64
C ARG A 77 -7.34 11.95 -27.10
N PRO A 78 -7.17 13.04 -26.34
CA PRO A 78 -5.92 13.32 -25.65
C PRO A 78 -5.63 12.23 -24.59
N LEU A 79 -4.35 11.98 -24.32
CA LEU A 79 -3.93 11.00 -23.29
C LEU A 79 -4.39 11.45 -21.90
N ILE A 80 -4.21 12.74 -21.58
CA ILE A 80 -4.71 13.32 -20.33
C ILE A 80 -6.17 13.73 -20.52
N ALA A 81 -7.06 13.07 -19.78
CA ALA A 81 -8.52 13.32 -19.88
C ALA A 81 -8.97 14.60 -19.15
N PHE A 82 -8.21 15.08 -18.15
CA PHE A 82 -8.58 16.20 -17.30
C PHE A 82 -7.73 17.43 -17.61
N ASP A 83 -8.37 18.54 -18.01
CA ASP A 83 -7.66 19.77 -18.39
C ASP A 83 -6.82 20.37 -17.27
N TRP A 84 -7.28 20.28 -16.02
CA TRP A 84 -6.52 20.76 -14.86
C TRP A 84 -5.20 19.99 -14.69
N TYR A 85 -5.21 18.67 -14.95
CA TYR A 85 -4.00 17.86 -14.82
C TYR A 85 -3.04 18.12 -16.00
N ARG A 86 -3.58 18.35 -17.20
CA ARG A 86 -2.79 18.79 -18.36
C ARG A 86 -2.11 20.12 -18.11
N ALA A 87 -2.84 21.11 -17.57
CA ALA A 87 -2.30 22.41 -17.21
C ALA A 87 -1.20 22.28 -16.15
N PHE A 88 -1.37 21.38 -15.16
CA PHE A 88 -0.34 21.07 -14.17
C PHE A 88 0.93 20.49 -14.80
N ILE A 89 0.81 19.52 -15.72
CA ILE A 89 1.96 18.95 -16.44
C ILE A 89 2.64 20.01 -17.32
N GLN A 90 1.86 20.87 -17.99
CA GLN A 90 2.41 21.95 -18.79
C GLN A 90 3.19 22.96 -17.92
N MET A 91 2.67 23.33 -16.76
CA MET A 91 3.38 24.19 -15.80
C MET A 91 4.73 23.56 -15.36
N LEU A 92 4.78 22.24 -15.13
CA LEU A 92 6.03 21.54 -14.80
C LEU A 92 7.02 21.54 -15.98
N LEU A 93 6.54 21.41 -17.22
CA LEU A 93 7.35 21.49 -18.43
C LEU A 93 7.93 22.89 -18.59
N ASP A 94 7.12 23.93 -18.47
CA ASP A 94 7.52 25.34 -18.62
C ASP A 94 8.54 25.75 -17.54
N ALA A 95 8.38 25.23 -16.32
CA ALA A 95 9.32 25.40 -15.21
C ALA A 95 10.58 24.54 -15.34
N GLN A 96 10.72 23.73 -16.39
CA GLN A 96 11.83 22.77 -16.59
C GLN A 96 12.02 21.82 -15.40
N ALA A 97 10.94 21.52 -14.66
CA ALA A 97 10.97 20.70 -13.45
C ALA A 97 11.44 19.27 -13.73
N TYR A 98 11.35 18.78 -14.95
CA TYR A 98 11.82 17.46 -15.36
C TYR A 98 13.30 17.22 -15.04
N THR A 99 14.14 18.26 -14.95
CA THR A 99 15.58 18.16 -14.67
C THR A 99 15.88 17.58 -13.27
N TRP A 100 15.08 17.90 -12.29
CA TRP A 100 15.21 17.39 -10.90
C TRP A 100 14.14 16.36 -10.57
N PHE A 101 12.93 16.50 -11.12
CA PHE A 101 11.80 15.60 -10.83
C PHE A 101 12.05 14.19 -11.34
N SER A 102 12.78 14.03 -12.47
CA SER A 102 13.18 12.72 -12.97
C SER A 102 14.01 11.93 -11.94
N LYS A 103 14.92 12.59 -11.26
CA LYS A 103 15.74 11.99 -10.19
C LYS A 103 14.89 11.61 -8.99
N LEU A 104 13.90 12.45 -8.65
CA LEU A 104 12.94 12.16 -7.59
C LEU A 104 12.09 10.92 -7.92
N VAL A 105 11.67 10.77 -9.18
CA VAL A 105 10.94 9.56 -9.65
C VAL A 105 11.81 8.32 -9.48
N VAL A 106 13.05 8.34 -9.98
CA VAL A 106 13.98 7.20 -9.88
C VAL A 106 14.24 6.83 -8.42
N ALA A 107 14.55 7.82 -7.59
CA ALA A 107 14.79 7.60 -6.16
C ALA A 107 13.52 7.06 -5.46
N GLY A 108 12.36 7.62 -5.78
CA GLY A 108 11.06 7.18 -5.25
C GLY A 108 10.76 5.73 -5.59
N GLU A 109 10.92 5.32 -6.86
CA GLU A 109 10.71 3.94 -7.29
C GLU A 109 11.62 2.95 -6.54
N LEU A 110 12.89 3.27 -6.41
CA LEU A 110 13.85 2.42 -5.70
C LEU A 110 13.55 2.36 -4.20
N LEU A 111 13.27 3.50 -3.56
CA LEU A 111 12.95 3.54 -2.13
C LEU A 111 11.67 2.79 -1.82
N ILE A 112 10.61 2.97 -2.62
CA ILE A 112 9.35 2.25 -2.48
C ILE A 112 9.59 0.74 -2.65
N GLY A 113 10.31 0.36 -3.70
CA GLY A 113 10.59 -1.05 -3.97
C GLY A 113 11.37 -1.71 -2.84
N VAL A 114 12.45 -1.10 -2.38
CA VAL A 114 13.26 -1.60 -1.26
C VAL A 114 12.44 -1.66 0.03
N ALA A 115 11.68 -0.60 0.34
CA ALA A 115 10.84 -0.56 1.53
C ALA A 115 9.78 -1.68 1.52
N LEU A 116 9.14 -1.92 0.37
CA LEU A 116 8.18 -3.03 0.21
C LEU A 116 8.86 -4.40 0.35
N ILE A 117 10.04 -4.62 -0.23
CA ILE A 117 10.76 -5.89 -0.11
C ILE A 117 11.13 -6.15 1.35
N LEU A 118 11.70 -5.17 2.03
CA LEU A 118 12.08 -5.28 3.44
C LEU A 118 10.86 -5.34 4.37
N GLY A 119 9.70 -4.89 3.92
CA GLY A 119 8.54 -4.70 4.77
C GLY A 119 8.76 -3.59 5.79
N ALA A 120 9.37 -2.50 5.38
CA ALA A 120 9.65 -1.32 6.19
C ALA A 120 8.67 -0.21 5.83
N PHE A 121 7.90 0.27 6.82
CA PHE A 121 6.84 1.26 6.61
C PHE A 121 5.93 0.89 5.43
N THR A 122 5.54 -0.37 5.38
CA THR A 122 4.83 -0.98 4.23
C THR A 122 3.61 -0.17 3.81
N GLY A 123 2.81 0.31 4.76
CA GLY A 123 1.64 1.13 4.46
C GLY A 123 2.01 2.46 3.79
N VAL A 124 3.09 3.12 4.24
CA VAL A 124 3.58 4.39 3.66
C VAL A 124 4.18 4.13 2.27
N ALA A 125 5.01 3.10 2.14
CA ALA A 125 5.61 2.72 0.86
C ALA A 125 4.52 2.37 -0.19
N ALA A 126 3.50 1.61 0.21
CA ALA A 126 2.37 1.30 -0.64
C ALA A 126 1.55 2.55 -1.01
N LEU A 127 1.37 3.50 -0.08
CA LEU A 127 0.69 4.77 -0.36
C LEU A 127 1.47 5.60 -1.38
N MET A 128 2.78 5.74 -1.23
CA MET A 128 3.63 6.47 -2.17
C MET A 128 3.65 5.79 -3.54
N GLY A 129 3.77 4.47 -3.58
CA GLY A 129 3.70 3.70 -4.83
C GLY A 129 2.34 3.85 -5.52
N GLY A 130 1.25 3.74 -4.77
CA GLY A 130 -0.10 3.99 -5.28
C GLY A 130 -0.27 5.40 -5.83
N PHE A 131 0.27 6.41 -5.14
CA PHE A 131 0.25 7.80 -5.61
C PHE A 131 1.05 7.98 -6.91
N MET A 132 2.23 7.36 -7.02
CA MET A 132 3.00 7.39 -8.27
C MET A 132 2.26 6.71 -9.42
N ASN A 133 1.68 5.53 -9.18
CA ASN A 133 0.86 4.83 -10.18
C ASN A 133 -0.35 5.66 -10.62
N TRP A 134 -1.03 6.31 -9.68
CA TRP A 134 -2.14 7.20 -9.99
C TRP A 134 -1.70 8.33 -10.92
N ASN A 135 -0.54 8.98 -10.66
CA ASN A 135 0.00 10.02 -11.54
C ASN A 135 0.36 9.48 -12.93
N PHE A 136 0.96 8.29 -13.03
CA PHE A 136 1.22 7.68 -14.34
C PHE A 136 -0.05 7.39 -15.12
N MET A 137 -1.10 6.90 -14.46
CA MET A 137 -2.41 6.69 -15.09
C MET A 137 -3.06 8.00 -15.52
N MET A 138 -2.99 9.05 -14.70
CA MET A 138 -3.49 10.39 -15.04
C MET A 138 -2.77 10.98 -16.24
N ALA A 139 -1.49 10.67 -16.43
CA ALA A 139 -0.70 11.03 -17.62
C ALA A 139 -0.95 10.11 -18.83
N GLY A 140 -1.94 9.22 -18.76
CA GLY A 140 -2.32 8.34 -19.86
C GLY A 140 -1.49 7.06 -19.98
N SER A 141 -0.60 6.76 -19.03
CA SER A 141 0.16 5.52 -19.00
C SER A 141 -0.61 4.43 -18.25
N ALA A 142 -1.43 3.66 -18.96
CA ALA A 142 -2.13 2.52 -18.36
C ALA A 142 -1.18 1.36 -18.05
N SER A 143 -0.70 0.64 -19.07
CA SER A 143 0.22 -0.49 -18.92
C SER A 143 -0.08 -1.36 -17.68
N VAL A 144 0.90 -1.58 -16.81
CA VAL A 144 0.79 -2.32 -15.56
C VAL A 144 0.32 -1.47 -14.38
N ASN A 145 0.28 -0.14 -14.51
CA ASN A 145 -0.01 0.79 -13.42
C ASN A 145 -1.35 0.54 -12.70
N PRO A 146 -2.46 0.16 -13.39
CA PRO A 146 -3.71 -0.16 -12.71
C PRO A 146 -3.57 -1.36 -11.74
N VAL A 147 -2.82 -2.39 -12.13
CA VAL A 147 -2.58 -3.56 -11.28
C VAL A 147 -1.76 -3.18 -10.05
N PHE A 148 -0.69 -2.41 -10.25
CA PHE A 148 0.15 -1.90 -9.14
C PHE A 148 -0.66 -1.03 -8.18
N PHE A 149 -1.53 -0.18 -8.72
CA PHE A 149 -2.42 0.67 -7.92
C PHE A 149 -3.37 -0.15 -7.06
N VAL A 150 -4.03 -1.17 -7.63
CA VAL A 150 -4.95 -2.05 -6.88
C VAL A 150 -4.21 -2.79 -5.76
N ILE A 151 -3.02 -3.34 -6.05
CA ILE A 151 -2.21 -4.01 -5.03
C ILE A 151 -1.76 -3.03 -3.95
N SER A 152 -1.38 -1.80 -4.32
CA SER A 152 -1.03 -0.75 -3.36
C SER A 152 -2.21 -0.45 -2.42
N VAL A 153 -3.43 -0.27 -2.95
CA VAL A 153 -4.64 -0.03 -2.15
C VAL A 153 -4.90 -1.20 -1.20
N ALA A 154 -4.73 -2.44 -1.66
CA ALA A 154 -4.90 -3.63 -0.83
C ALA A 154 -3.86 -3.68 0.31
N LEU A 155 -2.58 -3.38 0.03
CA LEU A 155 -1.51 -3.31 1.05
C LEU A 155 -1.74 -2.16 2.05
N ILE A 156 -2.22 -1.00 1.59
CA ILE A 156 -2.60 0.12 2.46
C ILE A 156 -3.74 -0.32 3.39
N SER A 157 -4.77 -0.98 2.88
CA SER A 157 -5.89 -1.47 3.68
C SER A 157 -5.43 -2.48 4.74
N ALA A 158 -4.43 -3.29 4.41
CA ALA A 158 -3.82 -4.28 5.30
C ALA A 158 -2.55 -3.78 6.01
N TRP A 159 -2.31 -2.47 6.10
CA TRP A 159 -1.06 -1.88 6.59
C TRP A 159 -0.57 -2.44 7.93
N LYS A 160 -1.50 -2.84 8.80
CA LYS A 160 -1.19 -3.44 10.10
C LYS A 160 -0.53 -4.80 10.01
N VAL A 161 -0.84 -5.58 8.97
CA VAL A 161 -0.40 -6.98 8.83
C VAL A 161 0.47 -7.23 7.61
N SER A 162 0.39 -6.35 6.59
CA SER A 162 1.15 -6.52 5.36
C SER A 162 2.67 -6.42 5.54
N GLY A 163 3.12 -5.67 6.55
CA GLY A 163 4.53 -5.55 6.95
C GLY A 163 4.92 -6.44 8.14
N TYR A 164 3.99 -7.23 8.71
CA TYR A 164 4.23 -8.03 9.91
C TYR A 164 5.37 -9.04 9.73
N ILE A 165 5.47 -9.66 8.56
CA ILE A 165 6.63 -10.49 8.17
C ILE A 165 7.64 -9.58 7.47
N GLY A 166 8.31 -8.74 8.23
CA GLY A 166 9.27 -7.76 7.73
C GLY A 166 9.75 -6.83 8.83
N ALA A 167 10.40 -5.74 8.41
CA ALA A 167 10.96 -4.75 9.33
C ALA A 167 9.87 -4.02 10.16
N ASP A 168 8.64 -3.95 9.68
CA ASP A 168 7.52 -3.33 10.39
C ASP A 168 7.22 -3.99 11.73
N TYR A 169 7.54 -5.29 11.86
CA TYR A 169 7.43 -5.99 13.14
C TYR A 169 8.21 -5.30 14.27
N VAL A 170 9.35 -4.68 13.94
CA VAL A 170 10.19 -3.93 14.88
C VAL A 170 9.92 -2.43 14.82
N LEU A 171 9.79 -1.88 13.60
CA LEU A 171 9.69 -0.43 13.39
C LEU A 171 8.38 0.17 13.88
N LEU A 172 7.24 -0.47 13.61
CA LEU A 172 5.93 0.07 14.00
C LEU A 172 5.74 0.15 15.53
N PRO A 173 6.15 -0.84 16.34
CA PRO A 173 6.13 -0.70 17.80
C PRO A 173 6.96 0.47 18.33
N TRP A 174 8.08 0.82 17.67
CA TRP A 174 8.90 1.95 18.08
C TRP A 174 8.17 3.28 17.97
N ILE A 175 7.35 3.44 16.93
CA ILE A 175 6.53 4.64 16.73
C ILE A 175 5.16 4.56 17.44
N GLY A 176 4.93 3.52 18.23
CA GLY A 176 3.74 3.39 19.08
C GLY A 176 2.49 2.91 18.38
N THR A 177 2.60 2.33 17.18
CA THR A 177 1.47 1.79 16.41
C THR A 177 1.48 0.27 16.36
N PRO A 178 0.46 -0.33 15.87
CA PRO A 178 -0.61 -1.14 16.44
C PRO A 178 -0.13 -2.36 17.23
N TRP A 179 1.16 -2.62 17.25
CA TRP A 179 1.76 -3.83 17.86
C TRP A 179 2.15 -3.64 19.33
N ARG A 180 2.01 -2.43 19.88
CA ARG A 180 1.97 -2.24 21.33
C ARG A 180 0.55 -2.56 21.81
N GLY A 181 0.23 -3.86 21.85
CA GLY A 181 -0.94 -4.31 22.59
C GLY A 181 -0.84 -3.93 24.05
N GLU A 182 -1.92 -3.44 24.64
CA GLU A 182 -2.01 -3.38 26.08
C GLU A 182 -1.83 -4.80 26.65
N PRO A 183 -1.02 -4.97 27.69
CA PRO A 183 -0.91 -6.26 28.36
C PRO A 183 -2.33 -6.72 28.77
N VAL A 184 -2.67 -7.96 28.48
CA VAL A 184 -3.94 -8.52 28.96
C VAL A 184 -3.90 -8.43 30.50
N PRO A 185 -4.86 -7.73 31.15
CA PRO A 185 -4.87 -7.61 32.60
C PRO A 185 -4.83 -8.99 33.26
N PRO A 186 -4.07 -9.17 34.35
CA PRO A 186 -4.01 -10.46 35.04
C PRO A 186 -5.42 -10.98 35.35
N GLY A 187 -5.71 -12.22 34.97
CA GLY A 187 -7.01 -12.86 35.19
C GLY A 187 -8.05 -12.71 34.07
N GLN A 188 -7.79 -11.94 32.99
CA GLN A 188 -8.65 -11.99 31.82
C GLN A 188 -8.22 -13.11 30.86
N PRO A 189 -9.13 -13.99 30.41
CA PRO A 189 -8.80 -15.01 29.42
C PRO A 189 -8.46 -14.35 28.10
N VAL A 190 -7.32 -14.75 27.49
CA VAL A 190 -6.93 -14.36 26.15
C VAL A 190 -8.08 -14.68 25.17
N PRO A 191 -8.46 -13.78 24.24
CA PRO A 191 -9.63 -13.93 23.38
C PRO A 191 -9.75 -15.27 22.64
N ASP A 192 -8.64 -15.93 22.32
CA ASP A 192 -8.63 -17.26 21.69
C ASP A 192 -8.98 -18.40 22.68
N GLN A 193 -8.77 -18.21 23.97
CA GLN A 193 -9.12 -19.24 24.99
C GLN A 193 -10.64 -19.28 25.26
N LYS A 194 -11.38 -18.19 24.98
CA LYS A 194 -12.84 -18.20 25.12
C LYS A 194 -13.55 -19.17 24.17
N ARG A 195 -12.98 -19.40 22.96
CA ARG A 195 -13.56 -20.37 22.00
C ARG A 195 -13.35 -21.82 22.46
N GLY A 196 -12.20 -22.14 23.05
CA GLY A 196 -11.90 -23.47 23.59
C GLY A 196 -12.71 -23.80 24.85
N ALA A 197 -12.91 -22.82 25.74
CA ALA A 197 -13.65 -23.01 26.99
C ALA A 197 -15.17 -23.20 26.75
N THR A 198 -15.74 -22.50 25.79
CA THR A 198 -17.18 -22.65 25.46
C THR A 198 -17.45 -23.99 24.79
N ALA A 199 -16.58 -24.45 23.90
CA ALA A 199 -16.67 -25.77 23.26
C ALA A 199 -16.50 -26.92 24.27
N SER A 200 -15.55 -26.80 25.21
CA SER A 200 -15.31 -27.78 26.28
C SER A 200 -16.47 -27.87 27.28
N ARG A 201 -17.12 -26.71 27.58
CA ARG A 201 -18.27 -26.68 28.49
C ARG A 201 -19.53 -27.28 27.86
N ALA A 202 -19.75 -27.03 26.56
CA ALA A 202 -20.86 -27.64 25.81
C ALA A 202 -20.68 -29.15 25.67
N SER A 203 -19.46 -29.65 25.46
CA SER A 203 -19.15 -31.08 25.39
C SER A 203 -19.37 -31.78 26.75
N LYS A 204 -18.98 -31.18 27.88
CA LYS A 204 -19.17 -31.75 29.21
C LYS A 204 -20.63 -31.75 29.69
N SER A 205 -21.46 -30.78 29.26
CA SER A 205 -22.87 -30.79 29.59
C SER A 205 -23.66 -31.85 28.81
N ALA A 206 -23.22 -32.20 27.60
CA ALA A 206 -23.83 -33.23 26.76
C ALA A 206 -23.54 -34.66 27.23
N THR A 207 -22.44 -34.89 27.99
CA THR A 207 -22.07 -36.19 28.53
C THR A 207 -22.60 -36.46 29.94
N ALA A 208 -23.05 -35.44 30.67
CA ALA A 208 -23.57 -35.56 32.03
C ALA A 208 -25.09 -35.78 32.09
N GLY A 209 -25.74 -35.87 30.93
CA GLY A 209 -27.23 -36.00 30.80
C GLY A 209 -27.64 -37.34 30.19
N LYS A 210 -26.84 -38.40 30.30
CA LYS A 210 -27.20 -39.77 29.93
C LYS A 210 -27.09 -40.71 31.13
#